data_65f7219246b4a3dcce5dcc4e7e914118
#
_entry.id   65f7219246b4a3dcce5dcc4e7e914118
#
_cell.length_a   1.000
_cell.length_b   1.000
_cell.length_c   1.000
_cell.angle_alpha   90.00
_cell.angle_beta   90.00
_cell.angle_gamma   90.00
#
_symmetry.space_group_name_H-M   'P 1'
#
loop_
_entity.id
_entity.type
_entity.pdbx_description
1 polymer ?
#
loop_
_entity_poly.entity_id
_entity_poly.type
_entity_poly.pdbx_seq_one_letter_code
_entity_poly.pdbx_strand_id
1 'polypeptide(L)'
;MMPDFHQEGQAETQQWQPEQKAPVILLENVSKTYGKIHALTGITLALSGGVTGILGLNGAGKSTLFKILMGKLKPSSGQVRLFGTNPWKNPAPYSRVGFVPEGEKMYDWMTAHDFISTFARLNGLTRDEAKLEA
;
A
#
# COMPACT_ATOMS: atom_id res chain seq x y z
N MET A 1 35.83 58.31 1.11
CA MET A 1 36.09 57.11 0.31
C MET A 1 35.38 55.98 1.02
N MET A 2 34.10 55.73 0.67
CA MET A 2 33.24 54.68 1.24
C MET A 2 33.34 53.47 0.34
N PRO A 3 33.45 52.24 0.88
CA PRO A 3 33.37 51.02 0.08
C PRO A 3 31.95 50.65 -0.25
N ASP A 4 31.77 50.35 -1.50
CA ASP A 4 30.51 49.92 -2.14
C ASP A 4 30.15 48.52 -1.67
N PHE A 5 28.96 48.33 -1.02
CA PHE A 5 28.42 47.04 -0.61
C PHE A 5 27.22 46.70 -1.54
N HIS A 6 27.51 46.34 -2.77
CA HIS A 6 26.55 45.67 -3.64
C HIS A 6 27.15 44.39 -4.18
N GLN A 7 27.07 43.32 -3.38
CA GLN A 7 27.00 41.95 -3.91
C GLN A 7 25.75 41.30 -3.35
N GLU A 8 24.65 41.43 -4.11
CA GLU A 8 23.48 40.63 -3.93
C GLU A 8 23.84 39.19 -4.30
N GLY A 9 24.04 38.36 -3.27
CA GLY A 9 24.10 36.91 -3.44
C GLY A 9 22.75 36.42 -3.92
N GLN A 10 22.67 36.01 -5.19
CA GLN A 10 21.58 35.25 -5.71
C GLN A 10 21.50 33.93 -4.93
N ALA A 11 20.62 33.87 -3.93
CA ALA A 11 20.23 32.62 -3.30
C ALA A 11 19.55 31.79 -4.37
N GLU A 12 20.27 30.81 -4.94
CA GLU A 12 19.69 29.77 -5.76
C GLU A 12 18.65 29.04 -4.90
N THR A 13 17.39 29.32 -5.17
CA THR A 13 16.28 28.56 -4.63
C THR A 13 16.40 27.16 -5.22
N GLN A 14 17.09 26.27 -4.53
CA GLN A 14 17.04 24.84 -4.85
C GLN A 14 15.58 24.42 -4.75
N GLN A 15 14.93 24.33 -5.90
CA GLN A 15 13.62 23.75 -6.00
C GLN A 15 13.74 22.29 -5.54
N TRP A 16 13.14 22.01 -4.37
CA TRP A 16 13.01 20.65 -3.87
C TRP A 16 12.27 19.82 -4.93
N GLN A 17 13.01 18.95 -5.63
CA GLN A 17 12.44 17.95 -6.53
C GLN A 17 12.32 16.67 -5.71
N PRO A 18 11.08 16.18 -5.45
CA PRO A 18 10.92 14.88 -4.82
C PRO A 18 11.58 13.84 -5.73
N GLU A 19 12.54 13.10 -5.19
CA GLU A 19 13.05 11.90 -5.86
C GLU A 19 11.84 11.07 -6.33
N GLN A 20 11.70 10.88 -7.61
CA GLN A 20 10.63 10.07 -8.21
C GLN A 20 10.93 8.59 -7.89
N LYS A 21 10.74 8.20 -6.64
CA LYS A 21 10.76 6.78 -6.28
C LYS A 21 9.66 6.08 -7.06
N ALA A 22 10.02 4.98 -7.72
CA ALA A 22 9.05 4.16 -8.42
C ALA A 22 7.86 3.83 -7.50
N PRO A 23 6.63 3.92 -7.98
CA PRO A 23 5.46 3.73 -7.13
C PRO A 23 5.42 2.32 -6.55
N VAL A 24 5.16 2.24 -5.25
CA VAL A 24 4.93 0.98 -4.53
C VAL A 24 3.63 0.33 -5.00
N ILE A 25 2.62 1.17 -5.24
CA ILE A 25 1.31 0.77 -5.78
C ILE A 25 1.04 1.60 -7.02
N LEU A 26 0.73 0.94 -8.13
CA LEU A 26 0.27 1.58 -9.36
C LEU A 26 -1.02 0.91 -9.82
N LEU A 27 -2.06 1.71 -9.99
CA LEU A 27 -3.33 1.35 -10.59
C LEU A 27 -3.51 2.14 -11.87
N GLU A 28 -3.83 1.47 -12.96
CA GLU A 28 -4.04 2.08 -14.27
C GLU A 28 -5.42 1.67 -14.78
N ASN A 29 -6.35 2.62 -14.77
CA ASN A 29 -7.73 2.46 -15.26
C ASN A 29 -8.44 1.22 -14.68
N VAL A 30 -8.28 1.00 -13.38
CA VAL A 30 -8.82 -0.19 -12.69
C VAL A 30 -10.32 -0.05 -12.46
N SER A 31 -11.07 -1.03 -12.95
CA SER A 31 -12.52 -1.12 -12.73
C SER A 31 -12.89 -2.47 -12.11
N LYS A 32 -13.96 -2.47 -11.32
CA LYS A 32 -14.56 -3.69 -10.77
C LYS A 32 -16.07 -3.63 -10.83
N THR A 33 -16.63 -4.67 -11.47
CA THR A 33 -18.08 -4.82 -11.64
C THR A 33 -18.54 -6.14 -11.00
N TYR A 34 -19.68 -6.14 -10.33
CA TYR A 34 -20.38 -7.28 -9.80
C TYR A 34 -21.78 -7.34 -10.47
N GLY A 35 -21.93 -8.16 -11.50
CA GLY A 35 -23.13 -8.12 -12.31
C GLY A 35 -23.41 -6.73 -12.87
N LYS A 36 -24.49 -6.09 -12.43
CA LYS A 36 -24.86 -4.71 -12.85
C LYS A 36 -24.27 -3.60 -11.97
N ILE A 37 -23.57 -3.94 -10.88
CA ILE A 37 -23.05 -2.98 -9.92
C ILE A 37 -21.60 -2.64 -10.26
N HIS A 38 -21.32 -1.37 -10.54
CA HIS A 38 -19.97 -0.86 -10.75
C HIS A 38 -19.41 -0.42 -9.40
N ALA A 39 -18.57 -1.26 -8.77
CA ALA A 39 -17.97 -0.97 -7.49
C ALA A 39 -16.74 -0.05 -7.59
N LEU A 40 -16.01 -0.13 -8.71
CA LEU A 40 -14.92 0.79 -9.06
C LEU A 40 -15.00 1.07 -10.55
N THR A 41 -14.72 2.31 -10.95
CA THR A 41 -14.75 2.73 -12.34
C THR A 41 -13.51 3.56 -12.66
N GLY A 42 -12.61 3.01 -13.47
CA GLY A 42 -11.48 3.72 -14.05
C GLY A 42 -10.48 4.31 -13.04
N ILE A 43 -10.25 3.66 -11.92
CA ILE A 43 -9.33 4.17 -10.88
C ILE A 43 -7.90 4.16 -11.40
N THR A 44 -7.28 5.33 -11.42
CA THR A 44 -5.85 5.51 -11.70
C THR A 44 -5.20 6.17 -10.51
N LEU A 45 -4.17 5.53 -9.94
CA LEU A 45 -3.52 5.95 -8.69
C LEU A 45 -2.09 5.44 -8.65
N ALA A 46 -1.16 6.30 -8.27
CA ALA A 46 0.24 5.94 -7.99
C ALA A 46 0.61 6.35 -6.57
N LEU A 47 1.10 5.43 -5.77
CA LEU A 47 1.54 5.66 -4.40
C LEU A 47 3.00 5.23 -4.26
N SER A 48 3.88 6.14 -3.88
CA SER A 48 5.33 5.90 -3.82
C SER A 48 5.83 5.56 -2.41
N GLY A 49 5.14 5.95 -1.38
CA GLY A 49 5.53 5.69 0.01
C GLY A 49 4.90 6.70 0.97
N GLY A 50 5.17 6.52 2.27
CA GLY A 50 4.55 7.34 3.32
C GLY A 50 3.16 6.85 3.72
N VAL A 51 2.38 7.71 4.37
CA VAL A 51 1.02 7.42 4.83
C VAL A 51 0.03 8.04 3.86
N THR A 52 -0.90 7.23 3.33
CA THR A 52 -1.96 7.67 2.43
C THR A 52 -3.32 7.32 3.03
N GLY A 53 -4.18 8.32 3.21
CA GLY A 53 -5.58 8.14 3.62
C GLY A 53 -6.51 7.99 2.41
N ILE A 54 -7.38 6.97 2.42
CA ILE A 54 -8.45 6.79 1.44
C ILE A 54 -9.78 7.13 2.10
N LEU A 55 -10.34 8.28 1.74
CA LEU A 55 -11.59 8.79 2.30
C LEU A 55 -12.74 8.61 1.29
N GLY A 56 -13.94 8.49 1.81
CA GLY A 56 -15.15 8.38 0.99
C GLY A 56 -16.32 7.82 1.79
N LEU A 57 -17.53 8.01 1.26
CA LEU A 57 -18.77 7.51 1.86
C LEU A 57 -18.81 5.98 1.92
N ASN A 58 -19.73 5.44 2.73
CA ASN A 58 -19.99 4.00 2.71
C ASN A 58 -20.53 3.60 1.33
N GLY A 59 -20.01 2.48 0.81
CA GLY A 59 -20.33 2.05 -0.56
C GLY A 59 -19.47 2.66 -1.67
N ALA A 60 -18.59 3.63 -1.39
CA ALA A 60 -17.72 4.26 -2.39
C ALA A 60 -16.63 3.35 -2.99
N GLY A 61 -16.63 2.05 -2.68
CA GLY A 61 -15.69 1.09 -3.25
C GLY A 61 -14.38 0.91 -2.48
N LYS A 62 -14.16 1.60 -1.35
CA LYS A 62 -12.92 1.50 -0.56
C LYS A 62 -12.52 0.05 -0.24
N SER A 63 -13.44 -0.72 0.33
CA SER A 63 -13.19 -2.13 0.67
C SER A 63 -12.93 -2.99 -0.57
N THR A 64 -13.55 -2.69 -1.71
CA THR A 64 -13.30 -3.36 -2.98
C THR A 64 -11.88 -3.06 -3.47
N LEU A 65 -11.45 -1.80 -3.38
CA LEU A 65 -10.09 -1.39 -3.73
C LEU A 65 -9.06 -2.13 -2.88
N PHE A 66 -9.23 -2.16 -1.54
CA PHE A 66 -8.33 -2.91 -0.65
C PHE A 66 -8.32 -4.40 -0.97
N LYS A 67 -9.46 -5.04 -1.25
CA LYS A 67 -9.49 -6.46 -1.65
C LYS A 67 -8.72 -6.72 -2.95
N ILE A 68 -8.73 -5.77 -3.89
CA ILE A 68 -7.92 -5.85 -5.11
C ILE A 68 -6.44 -5.71 -4.79
N LEU A 69 -6.04 -4.72 -3.98
CA LEU A 69 -4.65 -4.52 -3.58
C LEU A 69 -4.09 -5.72 -2.81
N MET A 70 -4.91 -6.37 -1.99
CA MET A 70 -4.55 -7.59 -1.25
C MET A 70 -4.61 -8.88 -2.08
N GLY A 71 -4.89 -8.82 -3.38
CA GLY A 71 -5.00 -9.99 -4.24
C GLY A 71 -6.20 -10.90 -3.95
N LYS A 72 -7.07 -10.51 -3.01
CA LYS A 72 -8.30 -11.26 -2.68
C LYS A 72 -9.36 -11.15 -3.77
N LEU A 73 -9.22 -10.16 -4.66
CA LEU A 73 -10.20 -9.86 -5.70
C LEU A 73 -9.50 -9.38 -6.97
N LYS A 74 -9.72 -10.06 -8.09
CA LYS A 74 -9.20 -9.64 -9.38
C LYS A 74 -10.05 -8.48 -9.95
N PRO A 75 -9.43 -7.41 -10.50
CA PRO A 75 -10.16 -6.36 -11.20
C PRO A 75 -10.88 -6.92 -12.45
N SER A 76 -11.97 -6.27 -12.86
CA SER A 76 -12.67 -6.60 -14.11
C SER A 76 -11.92 -6.07 -15.33
N SER A 77 -11.26 -4.91 -15.18
CA SER A 77 -10.39 -4.32 -16.21
C SER A 77 -9.31 -3.45 -15.57
N GLY A 78 -8.35 -2.99 -16.38
CA GLY A 78 -7.20 -2.19 -15.94
C GLY A 78 -6.03 -3.02 -15.45
N GLN A 79 -5.01 -2.35 -14.98
CA GLN A 79 -3.77 -2.98 -14.50
C GLN A 79 -3.46 -2.57 -13.06
N VAL A 80 -2.93 -3.52 -12.30
CA VAL A 80 -2.44 -3.30 -10.93
C VAL A 80 -1.01 -3.78 -10.86
N ARG A 81 -0.15 -2.95 -10.27
CA ARG A 81 1.23 -3.32 -9.97
C ARG A 81 1.54 -3.03 -8.51
N LEU A 82 2.16 -3.98 -7.86
CA LEU A 82 2.74 -3.84 -6.52
C LEU A 82 4.24 -3.98 -6.66
N PHE A 83 5.01 -2.99 -6.21
CA PHE A 83 6.47 -2.95 -6.40
C PHE A 83 6.89 -3.24 -7.85
N GLY A 84 6.19 -2.63 -8.82
CA GLY A 84 6.42 -2.82 -10.25
C GLY A 84 5.90 -4.13 -10.86
N THR A 85 5.42 -5.08 -10.07
CA THR A 85 5.02 -6.43 -10.48
C THR A 85 3.49 -6.58 -10.50
N ASN A 86 2.97 -7.27 -11.51
CA ASN A 86 1.56 -7.67 -11.54
C ASN A 86 1.32 -8.85 -10.59
N PRO A 87 0.56 -8.66 -9.48
CA PRO A 87 0.44 -9.66 -8.42
C PRO A 87 -0.36 -10.91 -8.82
N TRP A 88 -1.15 -10.85 -9.89
CA TRP A 88 -1.88 -12.02 -10.42
C TRP A 88 -1.02 -12.86 -11.37
N LYS A 89 0.09 -12.33 -11.87
CA LYS A 89 1.07 -13.07 -12.66
C LYS A 89 2.21 -13.61 -11.78
N ASN A 90 2.57 -12.85 -10.75
CA ASN A 90 3.62 -13.21 -9.80
C ASN A 90 3.23 -12.74 -8.40
N PRO A 91 2.93 -13.63 -7.45
CA PRO A 91 2.50 -13.29 -6.10
C PRO A 91 3.64 -12.83 -5.17
N ALA A 92 4.91 -12.90 -5.59
CA ALA A 92 6.06 -12.52 -4.77
C ALA A 92 5.93 -11.14 -4.05
N PRO A 93 5.30 -10.10 -4.64
CA PRO A 93 5.10 -8.84 -3.93
C PRO A 93 4.37 -8.96 -2.60
N TYR A 94 3.50 -9.95 -2.42
CA TYR A 94 2.73 -10.11 -1.19
C TYR A 94 3.55 -10.52 0.03
N SER A 95 4.76 -11.05 -0.14
CA SER A 95 5.69 -11.28 0.98
C SER A 95 6.13 -9.98 1.68
N ARG A 96 5.90 -8.82 1.04
CA ARG A 96 6.25 -7.48 1.54
C ARG A 96 5.02 -6.68 1.98
N VAL A 97 3.84 -7.27 1.97
CA VAL A 97 2.57 -6.59 2.24
C VAL A 97 1.92 -7.18 3.48
N GLY A 98 1.72 -6.35 4.50
CA GLY A 98 0.87 -6.66 5.63
C GLY A 98 -0.53 -6.06 5.46
N PHE A 99 -1.54 -6.72 5.99
CA PHE A 99 -2.92 -6.25 5.97
C PHE A 99 -3.57 -6.42 7.34
N VAL A 100 -4.09 -5.33 7.88
CA VAL A 100 -4.88 -5.34 9.11
C VAL A 100 -6.32 -5.00 8.74
N PRO A 101 -7.23 -5.98 8.73
CA PRO A 101 -8.64 -5.75 8.39
C PRO A 101 -9.40 -5.08 9.53
N GLU A 102 -10.48 -4.37 9.18
CA GLU A 102 -11.43 -3.85 10.14
C GLU A 102 -12.29 -5.02 10.68
N GLY A 103 -12.33 -5.20 12.01
CA GLY A 103 -13.28 -6.10 12.66
C GLY A 103 -12.96 -7.59 12.58
N GLU A 104 -11.78 -8.02 12.18
CA GLU A 104 -11.38 -9.42 12.39
C GLU A 104 -11.19 -9.66 13.88
N LYS A 105 -11.93 -10.63 14.42
CA LYS A 105 -11.79 -11.06 15.80
C LYS A 105 -10.60 -12.02 15.90
N MET A 106 -9.81 -11.85 16.95
CA MET A 106 -8.91 -12.91 17.36
C MET A 106 -9.74 -14.12 17.81
N TYR A 107 -9.18 -15.31 17.66
CA TYR A 107 -9.83 -16.52 18.16
C TYR A 107 -9.91 -16.46 19.69
N ASP A 108 -11.11 -16.58 20.25
CA ASP A 108 -11.36 -16.43 21.71
C ASP A 108 -10.57 -17.43 22.57
N TRP A 109 -10.13 -18.55 21.97
CA TRP A 109 -9.33 -19.61 22.61
C TRP A 109 -7.82 -19.41 22.50
N MET A 110 -7.36 -18.36 21.78
CA MET A 110 -5.94 -18.11 21.48
C MET A 110 -5.44 -16.87 22.21
N THR A 111 -4.30 -16.97 22.87
CA THR A 111 -3.64 -15.79 23.46
C THR A 111 -3.03 -14.91 22.35
N ALA A 112 -2.77 -13.63 22.66
CA ALA A 112 -2.10 -12.73 21.71
C ALA A 112 -0.73 -13.29 21.30
N HIS A 113 0.04 -13.84 22.25
CA HIS A 113 1.32 -14.48 21.98
C HIS A 113 1.17 -15.68 21.02
N ASP A 114 0.20 -16.57 21.25
CA ASP A 114 -0.02 -17.73 20.37
C ASP A 114 -0.43 -17.28 18.96
N PHE A 115 -1.26 -16.24 18.87
CA PHE A 115 -1.68 -15.66 17.61
C PHE A 115 -0.48 -15.13 16.84
N ILE A 116 0.33 -14.25 17.44
CA ILE A 116 1.52 -13.65 16.81
C ILE A 116 2.52 -14.74 16.40
N SER A 117 2.85 -15.67 17.33
CA SER A 117 3.77 -16.78 17.06
C SER A 117 3.29 -17.65 15.90
N THR A 118 1.98 -17.93 15.82
CA THR A 118 1.41 -18.74 14.74
C THR A 118 1.58 -18.06 13.40
N PHE A 119 1.24 -16.77 13.31
CA PHE A 119 1.40 -16.02 12.07
C PHE A 119 2.86 -15.78 11.67
N ALA A 120 3.75 -15.57 12.64
CA ALA A 120 5.19 -15.49 12.40
C ALA A 120 5.71 -16.78 11.75
N ARG A 121 5.28 -17.96 12.26
CA ARG A 121 5.62 -19.26 11.67
C ARG A 121 5.04 -19.46 10.27
N LEU A 122 3.82 -19.03 10.03
CA LEU A 122 3.21 -19.06 8.68
C LEU A 122 3.96 -18.17 7.68
N ASN A 123 4.67 -17.15 8.16
CA ASN A 123 5.54 -16.31 7.36
C ASN A 123 7.00 -16.83 7.27
N GLY A 124 7.26 -18.03 7.75
CA GLY A 124 8.54 -18.72 7.54
C GLY A 124 9.52 -18.67 8.71
N LEU A 125 9.16 -18.07 9.86
CA LEU A 125 10.02 -18.10 11.03
C LEU A 125 10.02 -19.50 11.66
N THR A 126 11.14 -19.88 12.24
CA THR A 126 11.23 -21.08 13.08
C THR A 126 10.40 -20.91 14.35
N ARG A 127 10.17 -22.00 15.07
CA ARG A 127 9.37 -21.97 16.31
C ARG A 127 10.00 -21.06 17.38
N ASP A 128 11.32 -21.06 17.47
CA ASP A 128 12.03 -20.30 18.50
C ASP A 128 12.09 -18.80 18.13
N GLU A 129 12.36 -18.48 16.87
CA GLU A 129 12.27 -17.09 16.38
C GLU A 129 10.87 -16.52 16.55
N ALA A 130 9.83 -17.26 16.18
CA ALA A 130 8.44 -16.82 16.30
C ALA A 130 8.00 -16.56 17.74
N LYS A 131 8.59 -17.25 18.72
CA LYS A 131 8.34 -17.01 20.15
C LYS A 131 9.05 -15.77 20.68
N LEU A 132 10.21 -15.42 20.11
CA LEU A 132 10.96 -14.22 20.51
C LEU A 132 10.32 -12.95 19.95
N GLU A 133 9.63 -13.04 18.82
CA GLU A 133 8.95 -11.92 18.14
C GLU A 133 7.50 -11.70 18.65
N ALA A 134 6.97 -12.61 19.45
CA ALA A 134 5.60 -12.56 19.97
C ALA A 134 5.52 -12.06 21.41
#